data_bf4c9d54e942a3c565b058c7c887640f
#
_entry.id   bf4c9d54e942a3c565b058c7c887640f
#
_cell.length_a   1.000
_cell.length_b   1.000
_cell.length_c   1.000
_cell.angle_alpha   90.00
_cell.angle_beta   90.00
_cell.angle_gamma   90.00
#
_symmetry.space_group_name_H-M   'P 1'
#
loop_
_entity.id
_entity.type
_entity.pdbx_description
1 polymer ?
#
loop_
_entity_poly.entity_id
_entity_poly.type
_entity_poly.pdbx_seq_one_letter_code
_entity_poly.pdbx_strand_id
1 'polypeptide(L)'
;MINKAILFDLDGTLALTSEVDDACWIKAAHEVLGLESIETDWGLYGHSTDEAIAMELISTRTDLPPTEATIHLVRDAFIRQVNVSLHSDPGLFQPVPGATTVFARLKDAGWNVAIATGG
;
A
#
# COMPACT_ATOMS: atom_id res chain seq x y z
N MET A 1 18.30 30.31 7.24
CA MET A 1 17.16 29.57 7.80
C MET A 1 17.28 28.12 7.37
N ILE A 2 17.20 27.17 8.30
CA ILE A 2 17.26 25.75 7.98
C ILE A 2 15.83 25.24 7.74
N ASN A 3 15.59 24.71 6.56
CA ASN A 3 14.33 24.04 6.25
C ASN A 3 14.36 22.63 6.80
N LYS A 4 13.31 22.26 7.53
CA LYS A 4 13.14 20.91 8.09
C LYS A 4 12.01 20.20 7.37
N ALA A 5 12.24 18.94 7.05
CA ALA A 5 11.23 18.10 6.43
C ALA A 5 11.23 16.72 7.09
N ILE A 6 10.05 16.12 7.16
CA ILE A 6 9.87 14.75 7.63
C ILE A 6 9.00 13.99 6.64
N LEU A 7 9.40 12.76 6.36
CA LEU A 7 8.65 11.83 5.52
C LEU A 7 8.08 10.73 6.41
N PHE A 8 6.77 10.51 6.28
CA PHE A 8 6.08 9.43 6.96
C PHE A 8 5.73 8.32 5.98
N ASP A 9 5.89 7.09 6.41
CA ASP A 9 5.22 5.95 5.81
C ASP A 9 3.72 6.00 6.14
N LEU A 10 2.89 5.34 5.38
CA LEU A 10 1.43 5.37 5.55
C LEU A 10 0.92 4.16 6.32
N ASP A 11 0.98 2.96 5.71
CA ASP A 11 0.37 1.77 6.26
C ASP A 11 1.11 1.28 7.51
N GLY A 12 0.40 1.21 8.63
CA GLY A 12 0.96 0.83 9.91
C GLY A 12 1.74 1.94 10.64
N THR A 13 1.97 3.08 9.98
CA THR A 13 2.66 4.24 10.58
C THR A 13 1.70 5.37 10.90
N LEU A 14 0.94 5.83 9.91
CA LEU A 14 -0.08 6.88 10.08
C LEU A 14 -1.49 6.32 10.12
N ALA A 15 -1.73 5.21 9.46
CA ALA A 15 -3.03 4.56 9.38
C ALA A 15 -2.92 3.08 9.76
N LEU A 16 -3.93 2.57 10.44
CA LEU A 16 -4.04 1.16 10.83
C LEU A 16 -4.60 0.34 9.65
N THR A 17 -3.92 0.38 8.51
CA THR A 17 -4.39 -0.17 7.24
C THR A 17 -3.58 -1.36 6.73
N SER A 18 -2.61 -1.86 7.48
CA SER A 18 -1.76 -2.98 7.03
C SER A 18 -2.55 -4.24 6.74
N GLU A 19 -3.52 -4.60 7.59
CA GLU A 19 -4.34 -5.80 7.38
C GLU A 19 -5.28 -5.66 6.18
N VAL A 20 -5.88 -4.50 5.98
CA VAL A 20 -6.76 -4.26 4.84
C VAL A 20 -5.96 -4.20 3.54
N ASP A 21 -4.76 -3.63 3.58
CA ASP A 21 -3.84 -3.61 2.45
C ASP A 21 -3.49 -5.05 2.01
N ASP A 22 -3.06 -5.88 2.95
CA ASP A 22 -2.73 -7.29 2.71
C ASP A 22 -3.93 -8.04 2.11
N ALA A 23 -5.12 -7.85 2.69
CA ALA A 23 -6.34 -8.50 2.21
C ALA A 23 -6.69 -8.07 0.78
N CYS A 24 -6.54 -6.80 0.45
CA CYS A 24 -6.79 -6.27 -0.90
C CYS A 24 -5.78 -6.80 -1.91
N TRP A 25 -4.51 -6.94 -1.52
CA TRP A 25 -3.49 -7.57 -2.35
C TRP A 25 -3.81 -9.03 -2.67
N ILE A 26 -4.19 -9.80 -1.67
CA ILE A 26 -4.59 -11.21 -1.84
C ILE A 26 -5.75 -11.32 -2.83
N LYS A 27 -6.77 -10.50 -2.68
CA LYS A 27 -7.95 -10.48 -3.56
C LYS A 27 -7.59 -10.07 -4.99
N ALA A 28 -6.75 -9.06 -5.15
CA ALA A 28 -6.31 -8.61 -6.47
C ALA A 28 -5.47 -9.67 -7.19
N ALA A 29 -4.55 -10.31 -6.48
CA ALA A 29 -3.74 -11.39 -7.02
C ALA A 29 -4.60 -12.60 -7.41
N HIS A 30 -5.61 -12.93 -6.63
CA HIS A 30 -6.54 -13.98 -6.96
C HIS A 30 -7.36 -13.64 -8.22
N GLU A 31 -7.92 -12.44 -8.27
CA GLU A 31 -8.77 -11.99 -9.38
C GLU A 31 -8.03 -11.94 -10.72
N VAL A 32 -6.85 -11.34 -10.74
CA VAL A 32 -6.11 -11.08 -11.99
C VAL A 32 -5.14 -12.21 -12.35
N LEU A 33 -4.45 -12.75 -11.35
CA LEU A 33 -3.37 -13.71 -11.56
C LEU A 33 -3.78 -15.16 -11.28
N GLY A 34 -4.98 -15.38 -10.74
CA GLY A 34 -5.45 -16.71 -10.39
C GLY A 34 -4.71 -17.35 -9.21
N LEU A 35 -3.98 -16.58 -8.42
CA LEU A 35 -3.23 -17.07 -7.28
C LEU A 35 -4.14 -17.23 -6.06
N GLU A 36 -4.15 -18.41 -5.43
CA GLU A 36 -4.95 -18.66 -4.23
C GLU A 36 -4.38 -17.98 -3.00
N SER A 37 -3.06 -17.80 -2.96
CA SER A 37 -2.36 -17.14 -1.87
C SER A 37 -1.10 -16.47 -2.36
N ILE A 38 -0.69 -15.42 -1.68
CA ILE A 38 0.60 -14.74 -1.90
C ILE A 38 1.28 -14.55 -0.55
N GLU A 39 2.60 -14.40 -0.58
CA GLU A 39 3.37 -14.02 0.61
C GLU A 39 3.07 -12.57 0.95
N THR A 40 2.65 -12.31 2.19
CA THR A 40 2.38 -10.97 2.71
C THR A 40 3.45 -10.46 3.68
N ASP A 41 4.50 -11.22 3.90
CA ASP A 41 5.73 -10.68 4.46
C ASP A 41 6.47 -9.95 3.34
N TRP A 42 6.18 -8.67 3.19
CA TRP A 42 6.68 -7.84 2.09
C TRP A 42 8.21 -7.71 2.08
N GLY A 43 8.86 -7.97 3.21
CA GLY A 43 10.31 -8.00 3.31
C GLY A 43 10.97 -9.17 2.57
N LEU A 44 10.19 -10.20 2.20
CA LEU A 44 10.71 -11.34 1.45
C LEU A 44 10.76 -11.13 -0.07
N TYR A 45 10.15 -10.05 -0.56
CA TYR A 45 10.26 -9.68 -1.97
C TYR A 45 11.56 -8.93 -2.25
N GLY A 46 12.04 -9.01 -3.49
CA GLY A 46 13.27 -8.34 -3.91
C GLY A 46 13.18 -6.81 -3.91
N HIS A 47 11.97 -6.27 -3.93
CA HIS A 47 11.70 -4.83 -3.96
C HIS A 47 10.53 -4.49 -3.04
N SER A 48 10.39 -3.20 -2.71
CA SER A 48 9.40 -2.74 -1.74
C SER A 48 8.22 -1.95 -2.33
N THR A 49 8.25 -1.64 -3.63
CA THR A 49 7.11 -0.96 -4.28
C THR A 49 6.08 -1.96 -4.77
N ASP A 50 4.82 -1.56 -4.77
CA ASP A 50 3.72 -2.42 -5.23
C ASP A 50 3.89 -2.84 -6.69
N GLU A 51 4.36 -1.95 -7.54
CA GLU A 51 4.62 -2.25 -8.95
C GLU A 51 5.68 -3.34 -9.11
N ALA A 52 6.78 -3.23 -8.38
CA ALA A 52 7.86 -4.22 -8.44
C ALA A 52 7.45 -5.56 -7.85
N ILE A 53 6.64 -5.56 -6.78
CA ILE A 53 6.07 -6.78 -6.19
C ILE A 53 5.13 -7.45 -7.19
N ALA A 54 4.26 -6.69 -7.84
CA ALA A 54 3.38 -7.21 -8.88
C ALA A 54 4.18 -7.86 -10.02
N MET A 55 5.24 -7.21 -10.47
CA MET A 55 6.12 -7.75 -11.52
C MET A 55 6.78 -9.06 -11.09
N GLU A 56 7.26 -9.15 -9.85
CA GLU A 56 7.85 -10.39 -9.31
C GLU A 56 6.82 -11.52 -9.25
N LEU A 57 5.62 -11.26 -8.77
CA LEU A 57 4.54 -12.24 -8.74
C LEU A 57 4.16 -12.74 -10.14
N ILE A 58 4.02 -11.83 -11.08
CA ILE A 58 3.68 -12.18 -12.47
C ILE A 58 4.79 -13.05 -13.07
N SER A 59 6.05 -12.65 -12.90
CA SER A 59 7.19 -13.34 -13.50
C SER A 59 7.46 -14.71 -12.89
N THR A 60 7.27 -14.87 -11.57
CA THR A 60 7.66 -16.08 -10.84
C THR A 60 6.50 -17.04 -10.58
N ARG A 61 5.27 -16.57 -10.57
CA ARG A 61 4.10 -17.33 -10.15
C ARG A 61 3.06 -17.55 -11.25
N THR A 62 3.25 -16.94 -12.43
CA THR A 62 2.30 -17.07 -13.55
C THR A 62 3.02 -17.24 -14.87
N ASP A 63 2.27 -17.64 -15.90
CA ASP A 63 2.74 -17.66 -17.30
C ASP A 63 2.39 -16.38 -18.06
N LEU A 64 1.78 -15.40 -17.37
CA LEU A 64 1.41 -14.13 -17.97
C LEU A 64 2.66 -13.29 -18.25
N PRO A 65 2.63 -12.44 -19.30
CA PRO A 65 3.75 -11.55 -19.57
C PRO A 65 3.88 -10.47 -18.49
N PRO A 66 5.10 -10.21 -17.98
CA PRO A 66 5.31 -9.15 -16.98
C PRO A 66 5.37 -7.77 -17.62
N THR A 67 4.27 -7.37 -18.26
CA THR A 67 4.13 -6.09 -18.96
C THR A 67 3.43 -5.05 -18.10
N GLU A 68 3.56 -3.77 -18.48
CA GLU A 68 2.80 -2.70 -17.84
C GLU A 68 1.30 -2.97 -17.87
N ALA A 69 0.78 -3.52 -18.94
CA ALA A 69 -0.64 -3.83 -19.07
C ALA A 69 -1.09 -4.82 -17.98
N THR A 70 -0.33 -5.87 -17.74
CA THR A 70 -0.64 -6.87 -16.71
C THR A 70 -0.51 -6.27 -15.31
N ILE A 71 0.54 -5.47 -15.08
CA ILE A 71 0.75 -4.76 -13.80
C ILE A 71 -0.43 -3.81 -13.52
N HIS A 72 -0.89 -3.08 -14.54
CA HIS A 72 -2.03 -2.17 -14.40
C HIS A 72 -3.34 -2.92 -14.08
N LEU A 73 -3.54 -4.12 -14.60
CA LEU A 73 -4.70 -4.95 -14.23
C LEU A 73 -4.68 -5.31 -12.73
N VAL A 74 -3.54 -5.67 -12.21
CA VAL A 74 -3.37 -5.95 -10.77
C VAL A 74 -3.62 -4.69 -9.96
N ARG A 75 -3.04 -3.58 -10.35
CA ARG A 75 -3.23 -2.28 -9.71
C ARG A 75 -4.71 -1.88 -9.66
N ASP A 76 -5.40 -1.98 -10.79
CA ASP A 76 -6.80 -1.57 -10.88
C ASP A 76 -7.69 -2.47 -10.03
N ALA A 77 -7.40 -3.77 -9.97
CA ALA A 77 -8.09 -4.70 -9.08
C ALA A 77 -7.85 -4.37 -7.62
N PHE A 78 -6.62 -4.05 -7.24
CA PHE A 78 -6.25 -3.63 -5.89
C PHE A 78 -7.03 -2.36 -5.49
N ILE A 79 -7.04 -1.35 -6.34
CA ILE A 79 -7.76 -0.10 -6.09
C ILE A 79 -9.27 -0.36 -5.91
N ARG A 80 -9.87 -1.22 -6.74
CA ARG A 80 -11.28 -1.60 -6.58
C ARG A 80 -11.54 -2.27 -5.23
N GLN A 81 -10.66 -3.17 -4.80
CA GLN A 81 -10.81 -3.86 -3.52
C GLN A 81 -10.68 -2.89 -2.34
N VAL A 82 -9.75 -1.94 -2.42
CA VAL A 82 -9.62 -0.88 -1.40
C VAL A 82 -10.90 -0.05 -1.32
N ASN A 83 -11.45 0.36 -2.46
CA ASN A 83 -12.68 1.15 -2.51
C ASN A 83 -13.88 0.37 -1.96
N VAL A 84 -14.01 -0.91 -2.30
CA VAL A 84 -15.06 -1.78 -1.76
C VAL A 84 -14.94 -1.86 -0.23
N SER A 85 -13.73 -2.08 0.28
CA SER A 85 -13.49 -2.17 1.72
C SER A 85 -13.80 -0.86 2.43
N LEU A 86 -13.42 0.28 1.84
CA LEU A 86 -13.68 1.60 2.40
C LEU A 86 -15.18 1.89 2.51
N HIS A 87 -15.96 1.52 1.50
CA HIS A 87 -17.41 1.74 1.50
C HIS A 87 -18.17 0.77 2.41
N SER A 88 -17.73 -0.49 2.48
CA SER A 88 -18.41 -1.51 3.28
C SER A 88 -18.03 -1.48 4.76
N ASP A 89 -16.80 -1.11 5.08
CA ASP A 89 -16.30 -1.04 6.45
C ASP A 89 -15.25 0.07 6.62
N PRO A 90 -15.70 1.34 6.67
CA PRO A 90 -14.77 2.46 6.85
C PRO A 90 -14.00 2.41 8.17
N GLY A 91 -14.45 1.62 9.15
CA GLY A 91 -13.73 1.40 10.41
C GLY A 91 -12.39 0.72 10.26
N LEU A 92 -12.12 0.05 9.12
CA LEU A 92 -10.81 -0.54 8.81
C LEU A 92 -9.73 0.52 8.49
N PHE A 93 -10.14 1.77 8.25
CA PHE A 93 -9.23 2.85 7.82
C PHE A 93 -9.02 3.88 8.94
N GLN A 94 -8.73 3.39 10.16
CA GLN A 94 -8.50 4.27 11.30
C GLN A 94 -7.07 4.83 11.30
N PRO A 95 -6.89 6.09 11.76
CA PRO A 95 -5.54 6.61 11.96
C PRO A 95 -4.86 5.92 13.14
N VAL A 96 -3.53 5.84 13.07
CA VAL A 96 -2.72 5.45 14.24
C VAL A 96 -2.93 6.50 15.33
N PRO A 97 -3.09 6.11 16.61
CA PRO A 97 -3.23 7.07 17.71
C PRO A 97 -2.09 8.10 17.69
N GLY A 98 -2.46 9.38 17.72
CA GLY A 98 -1.52 10.49 17.67
C GLY A 98 -1.12 10.97 16.27
N ALA A 99 -1.49 10.26 15.21
CA ALA A 99 -1.13 10.64 13.85
C ALA A 99 -1.64 12.04 13.47
N THR A 100 -2.89 12.33 13.75
CA THR A 100 -3.47 13.65 13.45
C THR A 100 -2.87 14.76 14.30
N THR A 101 -2.52 14.47 15.54
CA THR A 101 -1.89 15.42 16.46
C THR A 101 -0.46 15.75 16.06
N VAL A 102 0.32 14.74 15.62
CA VAL A 102 1.71 14.95 15.24
C VAL A 102 1.85 15.86 14.02
N PHE A 103 0.95 15.79 13.06
CA PHE A 103 0.94 16.69 11.90
C PHE A 103 0.81 18.15 12.34
N ALA A 104 -0.15 18.45 13.20
CA ALA A 104 -0.36 19.80 13.68
C ALA A 104 0.87 20.31 14.45
N ARG A 105 1.45 19.50 15.31
CA ARG A 105 2.65 19.86 16.08
C ARG A 105 3.85 20.12 15.21
N LEU A 106 4.09 19.29 14.21
CA LEU A 106 5.21 19.46 13.28
C LEU A 106 5.04 20.71 12.43
N LYS A 107 3.84 20.95 11.95
CA LYS A 107 3.53 22.15 11.16
C LYS A 107 3.72 23.41 11.99
N ASP A 108 3.24 23.43 13.22
CA ASP A 108 3.42 24.58 14.14
C ASP A 108 4.90 24.81 14.48
N ALA A 109 5.71 23.76 14.49
CA ALA A 109 7.15 23.85 14.73
C ALA A 109 7.96 24.21 13.46
N GLY A 110 7.28 24.44 12.33
CA GLY A 110 7.92 24.87 11.08
C GLY A 110 8.45 23.72 10.21
N TRP A 111 8.03 22.48 10.46
CA TRP A 111 8.40 21.33 9.63
C TRP A 111 7.51 21.21 8.41
N ASN A 112 8.11 20.87 7.29
CA ASN A 112 7.39 20.37 6.13
C ASN A 112 7.12 18.88 6.31
N VAL A 113 5.89 18.47 6.03
CA VAL A 113 5.46 17.07 6.20
C VAL A 113 5.06 16.50 4.85
N ALA A 114 5.54 15.32 4.56
CA ALA A 114 5.17 14.56 3.35
C ALA A 114 4.94 13.09 3.72
N ILE A 115 4.18 12.41 2.86
CA ILE A 115 3.92 10.97 2.99
C ILE A 115 4.62 10.26 1.83
N ALA A 116 5.41 9.24 2.15
CA ALA A 116 6.03 8.36 1.18
C ALA A 116 5.53 6.95 1.40
N THR A 117 4.90 6.37 0.39
CA THR A 117 4.36 5.01 0.45
C THR A 117 4.84 4.20 -0.74
N GLY A 118 5.01 2.88 -0.53
CA GLY A 118 5.32 1.93 -1.61
C GLY A 118 4.12 1.55 -2.47
N GLY A 119 2.94 1.93 -2.01
CA GLY A 119 1.68 1.64 -2.68
C GLY A 119 1.29 2.60 -3.81
#